data_f1114f07d680f42ba47219af65b920e8
#
_entry.id   f1114f07d680f42ba47219af65b920e8
#
_cell.length_a   1.000
_cell.length_b   1.000
_cell.length_c   1.000
_cell.angle_alpha   90.00
_cell.angle_beta   90.00
_cell.angle_gamma   90.00
#
_symmetry.space_group_name_H-M   'P 1'
#
loop_
_entity.id
_entity.type
_entity.pdbx_description
1 polymer ?
#
loop_
_entity_poly.entity_id
_entity_poly.type
_entity_poly.pdbx_seq_one_letter_code
_entity_poly.pdbx_strand_id
1 'polypeptide(L)'
;MGQAEGRSVALKLLSGETAESVMMFEETAPPGTATGYHLHHNSDEIAYVLSGEITFKIGDQITVGGPGTCAFMRRGIPHAWKSTGAGAGRILFSYTPAEAGKWFEELRLSKRSLDDMDDRERAEIQRRHGWERIGPSPF
;
A
#
# COMPACT_ATOMS: atom_id res chain seq x y z
N MET A 1 -13.13 -1.86 -11.45
CA MET A 1 -13.02 -2.28 -10.15
C MET A 1 -11.62 -2.51 -9.73
N GLY A 2 -11.02 -2.13 -8.99
CA GLY A 2 -9.65 -2.30 -8.65
C GLY A 2 -9.40 -3.07 -7.38
N GLN A 3 -10.47 -3.52 -6.73
CA GLN A 3 -10.32 -4.15 -5.43
C GLN A 3 -10.72 -5.60 -5.47
N ALA A 4 -9.86 -6.49 -4.96
CA ALA A 4 -10.24 -7.86 -4.73
C ALA A 4 -11.22 -7.90 -3.55
N GLU A 5 -12.25 -8.73 -3.67
CA GLU A 5 -13.21 -8.91 -2.60
C GLU A 5 -12.50 -9.44 -1.35
N GLY A 6 -12.82 -8.91 -0.20
CA GLY A 6 -12.22 -9.31 1.07
C GLY A 6 -10.94 -8.56 1.42
N ARG A 7 -10.49 -7.62 0.59
CA ARG A 7 -9.36 -6.76 0.93
C ARG A 7 -9.74 -5.86 2.11
N SER A 8 -8.87 -5.75 3.10
CA SER A 8 -9.12 -4.89 4.26
C SER A 8 -7.82 -4.24 4.74
N VAL A 9 -7.98 -3.07 5.34
CA VAL A 9 -6.87 -2.28 5.89
C VAL A 9 -7.21 -1.93 7.33
N ALA A 10 -6.30 -2.22 8.25
CA ALA A 10 -6.44 -1.89 9.67
C ALA A 10 -5.34 -0.89 10.03
N LEU A 11 -5.73 0.33 10.40
CA LEU A 11 -4.78 1.38 10.77
C LEU A 11 -4.21 1.10 12.15
N LYS A 12 -2.89 1.13 12.28
CA LYS A 12 -2.18 0.79 13.51
C LYS A 12 -1.58 2.00 14.20
N LEU A 13 -0.93 2.89 13.44
CA LEU A 13 -0.39 4.15 13.95
C LEU A 13 -0.83 5.25 13.01
N LEU A 14 -1.47 6.27 13.56
CA LEU A 14 -1.91 7.43 12.78
C LEU A 14 -0.83 8.49 12.78
N SER A 15 -0.82 9.30 11.73
CA SER A 15 0.19 10.35 11.57
C SER A 15 0.25 11.31 12.78
N GLY A 16 -0.89 11.66 13.35
CA GLY A 16 -0.94 12.54 14.49
C GLY A 16 -0.41 11.93 15.79
N GLU A 17 -0.40 10.59 15.88
CA GLU A 17 0.12 9.93 17.08
C GLU A 17 1.65 9.89 17.11
N THR A 18 2.29 10.11 15.96
CA THR A 18 3.75 9.98 15.82
C THR A 18 4.42 11.30 15.45
N ALA A 19 3.73 12.41 15.61
CA ALA A 19 4.23 13.73 15.18
C ALA A 19 4.65 13.69 13.70
N GLU A 20 3.85 13.04 12.87
CA GLU A 20 4.06 12.94 11.42
C GLU A 20 5.28 12.10 11.02
N SER A 21 5.89 11.37 11.96
CA SER A 21 7.10 10.59 11.68
C SER A 21 6.82 9.30 10.95
N VAL A 22 5.74 8.62 11.29
CA VAL A 22 5.39 7.34 10.69
C VAL A 22 3.88 7.12 10.73
N MET A 23 3.37 6.48 9.70
CA MET A 23 2.00 5.96 9.67
C MET A 23 2.12 4.46 9.37
N MET A 24 1.36 3.63 10.09
CA MET A 24 1.46 2.17 9.96
C MET A 24 0.08 1.56 9.82
N PHE A 25 -0.05 0.59 8.91
CA PHE A 25 -1.28 -0.16 8.75
C PHE A 25 -1.00 -1.61 8.37
N GLU A 26 -1.96 -2.48 8.63
CA GLU A 26 -1.89 -3.86 8.20
C GLU A 26 -2.93 -4.09 7.13
N GLU A 27 -2.53 -4.71 6.03
CA GLU A 27 -3.44 -5.05 4.95
C GLU A 27 -3.62 -6.56 4.87
N THR A 28 -4.88 -7.00 4.72
CA THR A 28 -5.22 -8.37 4.36
C THR A 28 -5.56 -8.37 2.88
N ALA A 29 -4.82 -9.14 2.11
CA ALA A 29 -4.89 -9.12 0.65
C ALA A 29 -5.22 -10.51 0.11
N PRO A 30 -6.47 -10.76 -0.28
CA PRO A 30 -6.83 -12.03 -0.94
C PRO A 30 -5.97 -12.29 -2.16
N PRO A 31 -5.84 -13.55 -2.60
CA PRO A 31 -5.06 -13.87 -3.79
C PRO A 31 -5.50 -13.02 -4.98
N GLY A 32 -4.53 -12.46 -5.70
CA GLY A 32 -4.79 -11.61 -6.84
C GLY A 32 -4.90 -10.13 -6.55
N THR A 33 -5.01 -9.73 -5.28
CA THR A 33 -4.98 -8.30 -4.93
C THR A 33 -3.65 -7.72 -5.37
N ALA A 34 -3.69 -6.60 -6.09
CA ALA A 34 -2.49 -5.97 -6.63
C ALA A 34 -2.63 -4.46 -6.63
N THR A 35 -1.51 -3.77 -6.54
CA THR A 35 -1.47 -2.33 -6.74
C THR A 35 -1.11 -2.02 -8.19
N GLY A 36 -1.44 -0.81 -8.65
CA GLY A 36 -0.85 -0.27 -9.85
C GLY A 36 0.62 0.06 -9.61
N TYR A 37 1.35 0.35 -10.69
CA TYR A 37 2.75 0.76 -10.60
C TYR A 37 2.77 2.25 -10.25
N HIS A 38 3.42 2.61 -9.14
CA HIS A 38 3.35 3.97 -8.59
C HIS A 38 4.59 4.27 -7.77
N LEU A 39 4.74 5.54 -7.39
CA LEU A 39 5.79 5.96 -6.47
C LEU A 39 5.24 6.96 -5.46
N HIS A 40 5.98 7.15 -4.39
CA HIS A 40 5.68 8.17 -3.38
C HIS A 40 6.79 9.21 -3.41
N HIS A 41 6.42 10.49 -3.45
CA HIS A 41 7.41 11.57 -3.48
C HIS A 41 7.91 11.95 -2.08
N ASN A 42 7.07 11.77 -1.06
CA ASN A 42 7.32 12.34 0.25
C ASN A 42 7.43 11.32 1.38
N SER A 43 7.52 10.04 1.06
CA SER A 43 7.62 8.98 2.07
C SER A 43 8.39 7.80 1.52
N ASP A 44 9.18 7.17 2.39
CA ASP A 44 9.68 5.84 2.15
C ASP A 44 8.62 4.86 2.65
N GLU A 45 8.58 3.66 2.09
CA GLU A 45 7.62 2.65 2.49
C GLU A 45 8.35 1.36 2.86
N ILE A 46 7.92 0.76 3.98
CA ILE A 46 8.43 -0.53 4.41
C ILE A 46 7.26 -1.51 4.42
N ALA A 47 7.47 -2.69 3.85
CA ALA A 47 6.48 -3.77 3.87
C ALA A 47 7.08 -4.98 4.56
N TYR A 48 6.36 -5.51 5.55
CA TYR A 48 6.78 -6.74 6.24
C TYR A 48 5.68 -7.78 6.08
N VAL A 49 6.02 -8.91 5.45
CA VAL A 49 5.04 -9.97 5.17
C VAL A 49 4.83 -10.79 6.44
N LEU A 50 3.60 -10.78 6.94
CA LEU A 50 3.21 -11.53 8.13
C LEU A 50 2.76 -12.95 7.77
N SER A 51 2.04 -13.12 6.68
CA SER A 51 1.60 -14.43 6.21
C SER A 51 1.29 -14.37 4.71
N GLY A 52 1.26 -15.53 4.07
CA GLY A 52 1.03 -15.63 2.63
C GLY A 52 2.27 -15.38 1.81
N GLU A 53 2.08 -15.18 0.52
CA GLU A 53 3.15 -14.92 -0.43
C GLU A 53 2.87 -13.61 -1.16
N ILE A 54 3.85 -12.72 -1.20
CA ILE A 54 3.72 -11.43 -1.88
C ILE A 54 4.85 -11.31 -2.89
N THR A 55 4.50 -10.87 -4.10
CA THR A 55 5.47 -10.53 -5.13
C THR A 55 5.58 -9.02 -5.18
N PHE A 56 6.81 -8.53 -5.08
CA PHE A 56 7.12 -7.10 -5.14
C PHE A 56 7.88 -6.80 -6.42
N LYS A 57 7.54 -5.68 -7.07
CA LYS A 57 8.42 -5.10 -8.09
C LYS A 57 8.86 -3.74 -7.56
N ILE A 58 10.17 -3.57 -7.39
CA ILE A 58 10.77 -2.33 -6.86
C ILE A 58 11.84 -1.89 -7.84
N GLY A 59 11.61 -0.78 -8.53
CA GLY A 59 12.43 -0.45 -9.68
C GLY A 59 12.36 -1.61 -10.69
N ASP A 60 13.50 -2.11 -11.11
CA ASP A 60 13.56 -3.21 -12.07
C ASP A 60 13.62 -4.59 -11.42
N GLN A 61 13.63 -4.66 -10.08
CA GLN A 61 13.76 -5.93 -9.38
C GLN A 61 12.43 -6.51 -8.98
N ILE A 62 12.27 -7.81 -9.20
CA ILE A 62 11.09 -8.56 -8.77
C ILE A 62 11.54 -9.55 -7.71
N THR A 63 10.85 -9.53 -6.57
CA THR A 63 11.13 -10.41 -5.44
C THR A 63 9.85 -11.09 -4.99
N VAL A 64 9.90 -12.38 -4.77
CA VAL A 64 8.78 -13.14 -4.23
C VAL A 64 9.13 -13.51 -2.80
N GLY A 65 8.29 -13.14 -1.85
CA GLY A 65 8.58 -13.38 -0.44
C GLY A 65 7.43 -13.93 0.37
N GLY A 66 7.76 -14.86 1.26
CA GLY A 66 6.84 -15.39 2.25
C GLY A 66 6.96 -14.67 3.59
N PRO A 67 6.39 -15.26 4.66
CA PRO A 67 6.43 -14.64 5.99
C PRO A 67 7.85 -14.31 6.43
N GLY A 68 8.03 -13.12 6.98
CA GLY A 68 9.34 -12.62 7.42
C GLY A 68 10.08 -11.81 6.37
N THR A 69 9.58 -11.75 5.13
CA THR A 69 10.17 -10.91 4.09
C THR A 69 9.92 -9.44 4.41
N CYS A 70 10.97 -8.62 4.32
CA CYS A 70 10.88 -7.19 4.51
C CYS A 70 11.32 -6.50 3.21
N ALA A 71 10.47 -5.62 2.67
CA ALA A 71 10.76 -4.89 1.44
C ALA A 71 10.83 -3.40 1.76
N PHE A 72 11.83 -2.72 1.20
CA PHE A 72 11.99 -1.28 1.35
C PHE A 72 11.76 -0.59 0.02
N MET A 73 10.78 0.30 -0.03
CA MET A 73 10.44 1.05 -1.23
C MET A 73 10.78 2.51 -0.97
N ARG A 74 11.95 2.91 -1.45
CA ARG A 74 12.45 4.26 -1.25
C ARG A 74 11.59 5.27 -2.00
N ARG A 75 11.40 6.46 -1.42
CA ARG A 75 10.67 7.54 -2.09
C ARG A 75 11.27 7.80 -3.47
N GLY A 76 10.42 8.09 -4.44
CA GLY A 76 10.83 8.36 -5.81
C GLY A 76 11.09 7.12 -6.67
N ILE A 77 11.09 5.92 -6.10
CA ILE A 77 11.31 4.68 -6.85
C ILE A 77 9.97 4.01 -7.15
N PRO A 78 9.64 3.79 -8.41
CA PRO A 78 8.38 3.11 -8.76
C PRO A 78 8.34 1.70 -8.20
N HIS A 79 7.17 1.32 -7.71
CA HIS A 79 6.97 -0.02 -7.15
C HIS A 79 5.52 -0.47 -7.23
N ALA A 80 5.33 -1.76 -7.04
CA ALA A 80 4.02 -2.40 -6.97
C ALA A 80 4.16 -3.72 -6.23
N TRP A 81 3.03 -4.25 -5.75
CA TRP A 81 3.00 -5.57 -5.16
C TRP A 81 1.72 -6.30 -5.55
N LYS A 82 1.77 -7.62 -5.40
CA LYS A 82 0.62 -8.50 -5.67
C LYS A 82 0.63 -9.66 -4.69
N SER A 83 -0.56 -10.04 -4.21
CA SER A 83 -0.73 -11.24 -3.40
C SER A 83 -0.78 -12.44 -4.35
N THR A 84 0.28 -13.26 -4.31
CA THR A 84 0.49 -14.33 -5.30
C THR A 84 0.40 -15.72 -4.71
N GLY A 85 0.11 -15.85 -3.42
CA GLY A 85 -0.05 -17.16 -2.80
C GLY A 85 -1.43 -17.75 -3.04
N ALA A 86 -1.60 -18.99 -2.57
CA ALA A 86 -2.88 -19.68 -2.66
C ALA A 86 -3.90 -19.12 -1.66
N GLY A 87 -3.43 -18.57 -0.56
CA GLY A 87 -4.27 -17.94 0.45
C GLY A 87 -4.04 -16.45 0.55
N ALA A 88 -4.79 -15.78 1.40
CA ALA A 88 -4.65 -14.34 1.61
C ALA A 88 -3.27 -14.01 2.18
N GLY A 89 -2.70 -12.91 1.72
CA GLY A 89 -1.49 -12.35 2.31
C GLY A 89 -1.86 -11.36 3.39
N ARG A 90 -1.01 -11.27 4.42
CA ARG A 90 -1.11 -10.22 5.45
C ARG A 90 0.21 -9.48 5.47
N ILE A 91 0.16 -8.16 5.34
CA ILE A 91 1.35 -7.34 5.21
C ILE A 91 1.23 -6.16 6.17
N LEU A 92 2.30 -5.89 6.90
CA LEU A 92 2.40 -4.69 7.72
C LEU A 92 3.16 -3.65 6.91
N PHE A 93 2.52 -2.51 6.66
CA PHE A 93 3.11 -1.41 5.91
C PHE A 93 3.39 -0.22 6.81
N SER A 94 4.51 0.46 6.56
CA SER A 94 4.84 1.71 7.26
C SER A 94 5.29 2.75 6.24
N TYR A 95 4.86 3.99 6.44
CA TYR A 95 5.33 5.14 5.66
C TYR A 95 6.11 6.08 6.58
N THR A 96 7.30 6.48 6.16
CA THR A 96 8.15 7.41 6.92
C THR A 96 8.74 8.49 6.00
N PRO A 97 8.41 9.76 6.16
CA PRO A 97 7.37 10.33 7.02
C PRO A 97 5.98 9.79 6.71
N ALA A 98 5.01 10.15 7.53
CA ALA A 98 3.67 9.60 7.45
C ALA A 98 2.87 10.01 6.22
N GLU A 99 3.31 10.96 5.43
CA GLU A 99 2.52 11.65 4.41
C GLU A 99 1.76 10.72 3.46
N ALA A 100 2.44 9.71 2.92
CA ALA A 100 1.81 8.82 1.93
C ALA A 100 0.65 8.01 2.51
N GLY A 101 0.64 7.77 3.82
CA GLY A 101 -0.42 7.02 4.47
C GLY A 101 -1.64 7.84 4.85
N LYS A 102 -1.56 9.16 4.75
CA LYS A 102 -2.66 10.03 5.18
C LYS A 102 -3.93 9.86 4.39
N TRP A 103 -3.85 9.41 3.15
CA TRP A 103 -5.07 9.21 2.37
C TRP A 103 -5.94 8.10 2.98
N PHE A 104 -5.35 7.09 3.61
CA PHE A 104 -6.10 6.07 4.34
C PHE A 104 -6.81 6.68 5.55
N GLU A 105 -6.14 7.61 6.24
CA GLU A 105 -6.73 8.30 7.39
C GLU A 105 -7.89 9.18 6.95
N GLU A 106 -7.73 9.84 5.80
CA GLU A 106 -8.77 10.67 5.22
C GLU A 106 -10.02 9.86 4.91
N LEU A 107 -9.87 8.64 4.36
CA LEU A 107 -10.98 7.73 4.12
C LEU A 107 -11.69 7.38 5.41
N ARG A 108 -10.92 7.06 6.45
CA ARG A 108 -11.49 6.69 7.75
C ARG A 108 -12.29 7.83 8.34
N LEU A 109 -11.78 9.06 8.29
CA LEU A 109 -12.46 10.24 8.81
C LEU A 109 -13.77 10.51 8.07
N SER A 110 -13.79 10.30 6.76
CA SER A 110 -15.00 10.51 5.97
C SER A 110 -15.93 9.29 6.00
N LYS A 111 -15.55 8.23 6.71
CA LYS A 111 -16.31 6.98 6.80
C LYS A 111 -16.53 6.33 5.44
N ARG A 112 -15.58 6.51 4.55
CA ARG A 112 -15.59 5.89 3.22
C ARG A 112 -14.66 4.71 3.20
N SER A 113 -14.99 3.70 2.41
CA SER A 113 -14.11 2.55 2.17
C SER A 113 -13.47 2.67 0.81
N LEU A 114 -12.47 1.82 0.54
CA LEU A 114 -11.84 1.76 -0.78
C LEU A 114 -12.84 1.42 -1.86
N ASP A 115 -13.88 0.64 -1.52
CA ASP A 115 -14.88 0.21 -2.49
C ASP A 115 -15.90 1.30 -2.83
N ASP A 116 -15.98 2.36 -2.01
CA ASP A 116 -16.93 3.44 -2.21
C ASP A 116 -16.47 4.48 -3.23
N MET A 117 -15.23 4.37 -3.70
CA MET A 117 -14.65 5.33 -4.61
C MET A 117 -14.38 4.72 -5.96
N ASP A 118 -14.54 5.52 -7.00
CA ASP A 118 -14.03 5.12 -8.30
C ASP A 118 -12.52 5.36 -8.34
N ASP A 119 -11.89 4.88 -9.40
CA ASP A 119 -10.44 4.99 -9.56
C ASP A 119 -9.97 6.44 -9.65
N ARG A 120 -10.77 7.31 -10.24
CA ARG A 120 -10.44 8.72 -10.39
C ARG A 120 -10.41 9.45 -9.07
N GLU A 121 -11.41 9.21 -8.21
CA GLU A 121 -11.44 9.80 -6.86
C GLU A 121 -10.25 9.32 -6.04
N ARG A 122 -9.97 8.03 -6.08
CA ARG A 122 -8.86 7.45 -5.34
C ARG A 122 -7.53 8.07 -5.78
N ALA A 123 -7.32 8.17 -7.09
CA ALA A 123 -6.11 8.77 -7.64
C ALA A 123 -5.94 10.22 -7.19
N GLU A 124 -7.03 10.97 -7.14
CA GLU A 124 -6.98 12.37 -6.73
C GLU A 124 -6.57 12.52 -5.25
N ILE A 125 -7.15 11.72 -4.37
CA ILE A 125 -6.80 11.76 -2.95
C ILE A 125 -5.36 11.34 -2.75
N GLN A 126 -4.93 10.28 -3.41
CA GLN A 126 -3.55 9.79 -3.33
C GLN A 126 -2.57 10.87 -3.81
N ARG A 127 -2.88 11.53 -4.93
CA ARG A 127 -2.01 12.56 -5.49
C ARG A 127 -1.80 13.72 -4.51
N ARG A 128 -2.83 14.09 -3.75
CA ARG A 128 -2.68 15.14 -2.73
C ARG A 128 -1.72 14.75 -1.62
N HIS A 129 -1.45 13.46 -1.46
CA HIS A 129 -0.52 12.95 -0.45
C HIS A 129 0.78 12.42 -1.07
N GLY A 130 1.11 12.91 -2.25
CA GLY A 130 2.41 12.66 -2.85
C GLY A 130 2.54 11.37 -3.65
N TRP A 131 1.44 10.71 -3.96
CA TRP A 131 1.46 9.52 -4.83
C TRP A 131 1.47 9.94 -6.29
N GLU A 132 2.27 9.23 -7.08
CA GLU A 132 2.23 9.39 -8.53
C GLU A 132 2.03 8.03 -9.18
N ARG A 133 1.02 7.91 -10.01
CA ARG A 133 0.76 6.67 -10.75
C ARG A 133 1.62 6.65 -12.00
N ILE A 134 2.36 5.54 -12.20
CA ILE A 134 3.23 5.35 -13.36
C ILE A 134 2.50 4.54 -14.42
N GLY A 135 1.71 3.55 -14.02
CA GLY A 135 0.99 2.71 -14.95
C GLY A 135 0.13 1.66 -14.24
N PRO A 136 -0.45 0.73 -15.01
CA PRO A 136 -1.24 -0.35 -14.41
C PRO A 136 -0.33 -1.31 -13.66
N SER A 137 -0.94 -2.29 -13.00
CA SER A 137 -0.18 -3.35 -12.33
C SER A 137 0.78 -3.99 -13.33
N PRO A 138 2.07 -4.13 -12.98
CA PRO A 138 3.06 -4.76 -13.86
C PRO A 138 3.01 -6.28 -13.83
N PHE A 139 2.05 -6.85 -13.11
CA PHE A 139 1.94 -8.30 -12.94
C PHE A 139 0.85 -8.93 -13.79
#